data_6e1bda8102fbb696fe1befe4197d82c6
#
_entry.id   6e1bda8102fbb696fe1befe4197d82c6
#
_cell.length_a   1.000
_cell.length_b   1.000
_cell.length_c   1.000
_cell.angle_alpha   90.00
_cell.angle_beta   90.00
_cell.angle_gamma   90.00
#
_symmetry.space_group_name_H-M   'P 1'
#
loop_
_entity.id
_entity.type
_entity.pdbx_description
1 polymer ?
#
loop_
_entity_poly.entity_id
_entity_poly.type
_entity_poly.pdbx_seq_one_letter_code
_entity_poly.pdbx_strand_id
1 'polypeptide(L)'
;MFLGTYTPKLDDKGRLTLPAKFRDALAGGLMVTKSQDHSLAVYPRAEFEQLARRASKASRSNPEARAFLRNLAAGTDEQHPDAQGRITLSADHRRYAKLSKDCVVIGAIDNLEIWDAQAWQDYQQTHEENFSAASDEALGDII
;
A
#
# COMPACT_ATOMS: atom_id res chain seq x y z
N MET A 1 6.37 7.20 10.93
CA MET A 1 5.85 5.82 11.02
C MET A 1 4.36 5.80 10.75
N PHE A 2 3.91 4.91 9.89
CA PHE A 2 2.49 4.80 9.55
C PHE A 2 1.87 3.68 10.35
N LEU A 3 0.92 4.00 11.20
CA LEU A 3 0.26 3.06 12.11
C LEU A 3 -1.24 3.31 12.14
N GLY A 4 -2.00 2.27 12.47
CA GLY A 4 -3.43 2.34 12.69
C GLY A 4 -4.28 1.95 11.49
N THR A 5 -5.59 1.99 11.69
CA THR A 5 -6.60 1.59 10.71
C THR A 5 -7.60 2.72 10.53
N TYR A 6 -7.91 3.04 9.26
CA TYR A 6 -8.79 4.15 8.89
C TYR A 6 -9.76 3.68 7.82
N THR A 7 -10.96 4.26 7.79
CA THR A 7 -12.04 3.78 6.92
C THR A 7 -12.60 4.88 6.01
N PRO A 8 -11.77 5.44 5.12
CA PRO A 8 -12.25 6.46 4.19
C PRO A 8 -13.14 5.86 3.10
N LYS A 9 -13.95 6.70 2.48
CA LYS A 9 -14.79 6.30 1.36
C LYS A 9 -14.22 6.83 0.06
N LEU A 10 -14.24 5.97 -0.96
CA LEU A 10 -13.88 6.36 -2.32
C LEU A 10 -15.03 7.18 -2.90
N ASP A 11 -14.73 8.35 -3.44
CA ASP A 11 -15.76 9.18 -4.06
C ASP A 11 -16.01 8.79 -5.52
N ASP A 12 -17.01 9.44 -6.15
CA ASP A 12 -17.42 9.11 -7.51
C ASP A 12 -16.35 9.42 -8.56
N LYS A 13 -15.37 10.24 -8.21
CA LYS A 13 -14.25 10.60 -9.08
C LYS A 13 -13.00 9.77 -8.83
N GLY A 14 -13.10 8.75 -8.00
CA GLY A 14 -11.96 7.89 -7.66
C GLY A 14 -10.99 8.50 -6.66
N ARG A 15 -11.43 9.50 -5.88
CA ARG A 15 -10.58 10.16 -4.90
C ARG A 15 -10.80 9.56 -3.52
N LEU A 16 -9.71 9.48 -2.77
CA LEU A 16 -9.68 8.96 -1.41
C LEU A 16 -8.98 9.98 -0.51
N THR A 17 -9.61 10.33 0.61
CA THR A 17 -9.00 11.23 1.58
C THR A 17 -8.05 10.44 2.48
N LEU A 18 -6.78 10.83 2.49
CA LEU A 18 -5.80 10.21 3.38
C LEU A 18 -5.98 10.72 4.81
N PRO A 19 -5.62 9.88 5.82
CA PRO A 19 -5.69 10.32 7.21
C PRO A 19 -4.87 11.60 7.44
N ALA A 20 -5.48 12.58 8.12
CA ALA A 20 -4.87 13.90 8.30
C ALA A 20 -3.50 13.84 8.97
N LYS A 21 -3.30 12.91 9.90
CA LYS A 21 -2.03 12.77 10.63
C LYS A 21 -0.86 12.35 9.75
N PHE A 22 -1.10 11.84 8.53
CA PHE A 22 -0.04 11.42 7.61
C PHE A 22 0.24 12.42 6.49
N ARG A 23 -0.50 13.52 6.43
CA ARG A 23 -0.37 14.50 5.35
C ARG A 23 1.03 15.11 5.28
N ASP A 24 1.61 15.41 6.43
CA ASP A 24 2.95 16.01 6.46
C ASP A 24 4.01 15.04 5.92
N ALA A 25 3.93 13.78 6.28
CA ALA A 25 4.86 12.76 5.81
C ALA A 25 4.76 12.52 4.30
N LEU A 26 3.61 12.83 3.69
CA LEU A 26 3.35 12.61 2.27
C LEU A 26 3.35 13.91 1.46
N ALA A 27 3.54 15.04 2.10
CA ALA A 27 3.46 16.37 1.45
C ALA A 27 4.53 16.56 0.37
N GLY A 28 5.69 15.91 0.50
CA GLY A 28 6.78 15.98 -0.48
C GLY A 28 6.56 15.13 -1.72
N GLY A 29 5.44 14.45 -1.81
CA GLY A 29 5.11 13.54 -2.90
C GLY A 29 4.95 12.12 -2.43
N LEU A 30 4.11 11.38 -3.12
CA LEU A 30 3.84 9.99 -2.81
C LEU A 30 3.74 9.15 -4.08
N MET A 31 3.93 7.88 -3.91
CA MET A 31 3.78 6.88 -4.97
C MET A 31 2.66 5.91 -4.59
N VAL A 32 1.70 5.73 -5.50
CA VAL A 32 0.67 4.71 -5.36
C VAL A 32 1.03 3.57 -6.28
N THR A 33 1.15 2.38 -5.74
CA THR A 33 1.54 1.20 -6.49
C THR A 33 0.68 0.00 -6.13
N LYS A 34 0.59 -0.96 -7.07
CA LYS A 34 0.02 -2.26 -6.78
C LYS A 34 0.90 -2.98 -5.78
N SER A 35 0.29 -3.65 -4.82
CA SER A 35 0.98 -4.42 -3.81
C SER A 35 0.44 -5.84 -3.74
N GLN A 36 1.01 -6.63 -2.86
CA GLN A 36 0.62 -8.03 -2.70
C GLN A 36 -0.78 -8.15 -2.09
N ASP A 37 -1.39 -9.32 -2.23
CA ASP A 37 -2.73 -9.62 -1.71
C ASP A 37 -3.82 -8.70 -2.28
N HIS A 38 -3.62 -8.19 -3.51
CA HIS A 38 -4.54 -7.27 -4.16
C HIS A 38 -4.79 -6.00 -3.36
N SER A 39 -3.80 -5.53 -2.60
CA SER A 39 -3.83 -4.21 -1.99
C SER A 39 -3.09 -3.19 -2.85
N LEU A 40 -3.24 -1.91 -2.51
CA LEU A 40 -2.42 -0.84 -3.03
C LEU A 40 -1.51 -0.35 -1.92
N ALA A 41 -0.30 0.06 -2.26
CA ALA A 41 0.61 0.68 -1.31
C ALA A 41 0.78 2.16 -1.64
N VAL A 42 0.88 2.98 -0.60
CA VAL A 42 1.20 4.41 -0.72
C VAL A 42 2.52 4.63 0.00
N TYR A 43 3.54 5.00 -0.76
CA TYR A 43 4.87 5.25 -0.23
C TYR A 43 5.22 6.73 -0.25
N PRO A 44 5.84 7.27 0.82
CA PRO A 44 6.59 8.50 0.67
C PRO A 44 7.67 8.31 -0.41
N ARG A 45 8.01 9.37 -1.12
CA ARG A 45 9.00 9.29 -2.22
C ARG A 45 10.29 8.60 -1.79
N ALA A 46 10.84 8.96 -0.63
CA ALA A 46 12.12 8.41 -0.17
C ALA A 46 12.05 6.91 0.08
N GLU A 47 10.94 6.43 0.64
CA GLU A 47 10.74 4.98 0.88
C GLU A 47 10.57 4.23 -0.43
N PHE A 48 9.85 4.81 -1.39
CA PHE A 48 9.70 4.19 -2.71
C PHE A 48 11.04 4.09 -3.43
N GLU A 49 11.88 5.10 -3.34
CA GLU A 49 13.20 5.08 -3.96
C GLU A 49 14.05 3.94 -3.43
N GLN A 50 13.99 3.68 -2.13
CA GLN A 50 14.70 2.54 -1.53
C GLN A 50 14.18 1.20 -2.04
N LEU A 51 12.86 1.05 -2.12
CA LEU A 51 12.24 -0.17 -2.69
C LEU A 51 12.66 -0.35 -4.14
N ALA A 52 12.62 0.71 -4.92
CA ALA A 52 12.98 0.67 -6.33
C ALA A 52 14.45 0.27 -6.54
N ARG A 53 15.34 0.75 -5.71
CA ARG A 53 16.77 0.38 -5.76
C ARG A 53 16.96 -1.10 -5.45
N ARG A 54 16.29 -1.62 -4.43
CA ARG A 54 16.36 -3.05 -4.09
C ARG A 54 15.84 -3.91 -5.23
N ALA A 55 14.69 -3.53 -5.81
CA ALA A 55 14.10 -4.26 -6.92
C ALA A 55 14.99 -4.22 -8.17
N SER A 56 15.58 -3.07 -8.46
CA SER A 56 16.50 -2.90 -9.59
C SER A 56 17.73 -3.78 -9.44
N LYS A 57 18.32 -3.82 -8.25
CA LYS A 57 19.49 -4.67 -7.97
C LYS A 57 19.16 -6.15 -8.13
N ALA A 58 18.05 -6.60 -7.56
CA ALA A 58 17.63 -8.01 -7.63
C ALA A 58 17.28 -8.43 -9.05
N SER A 59 16.78 -7.51 -9.90
CA SER A 59 16.36 -7.81 -11.27
C SER A 59 17.51 -8.26 -12.19
N ARG A 60 18.74 -7.94 -11.82
CA ARG A 60 19.91 -8.23 -12.65
C ARG A 60 20.20 -9.72 -12.79
N SER A 61 19.83 -10.51 -11.79
CA SER A 61 20.19 -11.94 -11.74
C SER A 61 18.98 -12.87 -11.60
N ASN A 62 17.76 -12.32 -11.53
CA ASN A 62 16.58 -13.10 -11.22
C ASN A 62 15.41 -12.69 -12.13
N PRO A 63 14.91 -13.59 -13.02
CA PRO A 63 13.79 -13.27 -13.91
C PRO A 63 12.49 -12.92 -13.18
N GLU A 64 12.23 -13.54 -12.05
CA GLU A 64 11.04 -13.23 -11.25
C GLU A 64 11.13 -11.82 -10.64
N ALA A 65 12.30 -11.44 -10.16
CA ALA A 65 12.56 -10.09 -9.68
C ALA A 65 12.45 -9.05 -10.81
N ARG A 66 12.87 -9.41 -12.03
CA ARG A 66 12.69 -8.54 -13.19
C ARG A 66 11.22 -8.29 -13.51
N ALA A 67 10.40 -9.35 -13.46
CA ALA A 67 8.97 -9.22 -13.68
C ALA A 67 8.32 -8.35 -12.59
N PHE A 68 8.74 -8.52 -11.35
CA PHE A 68 8.30 -7.68 -10.24
C PHE A 68 8.64 -6.22 -10.47
N LEU A 69 9.90 -5.93 -10.84
CA LEU A 69 10.34 -4.57 -11.13
C LEU A 69 9.51 -3.92 -12.24
N ARG A 70 9.26 -4.65 -13.32
CA ARG A 70 8.46 -4.13 -14.44
C ARG A 70 7.03 -3.81 -14.04
N ASN A 71 6.40 -4.67 -13.28
CA ASN A 71 5.05 -4.43 -12.76
C ASN A 71 5.01 -3.25 -11.79
N LEU A 72 6.00 -3.16 -10.91
CA LEU A 72 6.13 -2.06 -9.97
C LEU A 72 6.26 -0.73 -10.71
N ALA A 73 7.24 -0.65 -11.63
CA ALA A 73 7.53 0.59 -12.33
C ALA A 73 6.38 1.03 -13.25
N ALA A 74 5.80 0.08 -14.00
CA ALA A 74 4.73 0.38 -14.93
C ALA A 74 3.42 0.74 -14.23
N GLY A 75 3.18 0.20 -13.04
CA GLY A 75 1.93 0.37 -12.29
C GLY A 75 1.96 1.43 -11.19
N THR A 76 3.01 2.25 -11.13
CA THR A 76 3.16 3.25 -10.06
C THR A 76 2.78 4.63 -10.57
N ASP A 77 1.91 5.33 -9.82
CA ASP A 77 1.56 6.73 -10.05
C ASP A 77 2.24 7.61 -9.02
N GLU A 78 2.92 8.65 -9.49
CA GLU A 78 3.46 9.69 -8.62
C GLU A 78 2.45 10.81 -8.51
N GLN A 79 2.14 11.23 -7.28
CA GLN A 79 1.23 12.35 -7.08
C GLN A 79 1.50 13.07 -5.76
N HIS A 80 0.84 14.23 -5.61
CA HIS A 80 0.79 14.98 -4.35
C HIS A 80 -0.65 15.01 -3.88
N PRO A 81 -0.91 14.91 -2.56
CA PRO A 81 -2.26 15.11 -2.05
C PRO A 81 -2.77 16.51 -2.44
N ASP A 82 -4.07 16.61 -2.71
CA ASP A 82 -4.66 17.92 -2.96
C ASP A 82 -4.84 18.71 -1.65
N ALA A 83 -5.42 19.91 -1.74
CA ALA A 83 -5.59 20.80 -0.59
C ALA A 83 -6.41 20.19 0.55
N GLN A 84 -7.26 19.20 0.24
CA GLN A 84 -8.07 18.48 1.23
C GLN A 84 -7.45 17.16 1.65
N GLY A 85 -6.22 16.87 1.22
CA GLY A 85 -5.54 15.63 1.56
C GLY A 85 -6.02 14.42 0.77
N ARG A 86 -6.62 14.64 -0.40
CA ARG A 86 -7.11 13.54 -1.25
C ARG A 86 -6.08 13.16 -2.29
N ILE A 87 -6.06 11.87 -2.61
CA ILE A 87 -5.36 11.32 -3.77
C ILE A 87 -6.38 10.76 -4.74
N THR A 88 -5.99 10.64 -6.01
CA THR A 88 -6.85 10.03 -7.04
C THR A 88 -6.31 8.65 -7.37
N LEU A 89 -7.16 7.64 -7.24
CA LEU A 89 -6.81 6.28 -7.63
C LEU A 89 -7.25 6.04 -9.08
N SER A 90 -6.33 5.56 -9.91
CA SER A 90 -6.62 5.24 -11.30
C SER A 90 -7.62 4.09 -11.41
N ALA A 91 -8.29 4.00 -12.56
CA ALA A 91 -9.18 2.89 -12.83
C ALA A 91 -8.46 1.54 -12.74
N ASP A 92 -7.21 1.49 -13.19
CA ASP A 92 -6.38 0.28 -13.11
C ASP A 92 -6.12 -0.13 -11.66
N HIS A 93 -5.73 0.82 -10.82
CA HIS A 93 -5.51 0.57 -9.39
C HIS A 93 -6.80 0.11 -8.70
N ARG A 94 -7.92 0.77 -8.97
CA ARG A 94 -9.21 0.39 -8.38
C ARG A 94 -9.64 -1.01 -8.78
N ARG A 95 -9.41 -1.37 -10.03
CA ARG A 95 -9.71 -2.71 -10.56
C ARG A 95 -8.83 -3.77 -9.92
N TYR A 96 -7.52 -3.51 -9.87
CA TYR A 96 -6.56 -4.46 -9.28
C TYR A 96 -6.93 -4.78 -7.83
N ALA A 97 -7.22 -3.77 -7.03
CA ALA A 97 -7.54 -3.94 -5.61
C ALA A 97 -9.02 -4.22 -5.38
N LYS A 98 -9.82 -4.31 -6.44
CA LYS A 98 -11.26 -4.61 -6.37
C LYS A 98 -12.00 -3.68 -5.41
N LEU A 99 -11.64 -2.39 -5.45
CA LEU A 99 -12.19 -1.42 -4.51
C LEU A 99 -13.65 -1.13 -4.79
N SER A 100 -14.43 -1.11 -3.72
CA SER A 100 -15.77 -0.57 -3.68
C SER A 100 -15.72 0.82 -3.03
N LYS A 101 -16.88 1.37 -2.70
CA LYS A 101 -16.96 2.67 -2.02
C LYS A 101 -16.29 2.66 -0.65
N ASP A 102 -16.48 1.58 0.11
CA ASP A 102 -15.92 1.46 1.45
C ASP A 102 -14.52 0.86 1.38
N CYS A 103 -13.55 1.66 1.79
CA CYS A 103 -12.14 1.28 1.79
C CYS A 103 -11.60 1.25 3.21
N VAL A 104 -10.45 0.57 3.35
CA VAL A 104 -9.66 0.58 4.57
C VAL A 104 -8.25 1.02 4.20
N VAL A 105 -7.72 1.96 4.96
CA VAL A 105 -6.32 2.37 4.88
C VAL A 105 -5.64 1.95 6.17
N ILE A 106 -4.58 1.16 6.06
CA ILE A 106 -3.80 0.73 7.21
C ILE A 106 -2.39 1.29 7.14
N GLY A 107 -1.83 1.56 8.32
CA GLY A 107 -0.41 1.84 8.44
C GLY A 107 0.37 0.54 8.44
N ALA A 108 1.40 0.48 7.60
CA ALA A 108 2.28 -0.70 7.47
C ALA A 108 3.73 -0.32 7.73
N ILE A 109 3.96 0.55 8.70
CA ILE A 109 5.24 1.05 9.21
C ILE A 109 5.89 2.06 8.24
N ASP A 110 6.39 1.60 7.09
CA ASP A 110 7.10 2.45 6.12
C ASP A 110 6.19 3.03 5.05
N ASN A 111 4.96 2.56 4.99
CA ASN A 111 3.99 2.96 3.98
C ASN A 111 2.56 2.77 4.49
N LEU A 112 1.61 3.24 3.70
CA LEU A 112 0.19 2.92 3.88
C LEU A 112 -0.21 1.83 2.89
N GLU A 113 -1.23 1.04 3.24
CA GLU A 113 -1.91 0.15 2.31
C GLU A 113 -3.38 0.53 2.19
N ILE A 114 -3.91 0.39 0.98
CA ILE A 114 -5.32 0.63 0.70
C ILE A 114 -5.96 -0.69 0.30
N TRP A 115 -7.03 -1.04 0.99
CA TRP A 115 -7.78 -2.28 0.79
C TRP A 115 -9.24 -1.98 0.55
N ASP A 116 -9.91 -2.86 -0.18
CA ASP A 116 -11.36 -2.93 -0.11
C ASP A 116 -11.76 -3.33 1.31
N ALA A 117 -12.81 -2.70 1.88
CA ALA A 117 -13.16 -2.92 3.29
C ALA A 117 -13.51 -4.39 3.57
N GLN A 118 -14.29 -5.03 2.70
CA GLN A 118 -14.64 -6.45 2.89
C GLN A 118 -13.42 -7.35 2.75
N ALA A 119 -12.55 -7.05 1.77
CA ALA A 119 -11.33 -7.82 1.56
C ALA A 119 -10.41 -7.74 2.79
N TRP A 120 -10.30 -6.57 3.40
CA TRP A 120 -9.50 -6.41 4.63
C TRP A 120 -10.10 -7.19 5.79
N GLN A 121 -11.41 -7.16 5.95
CA GLN A 121 -12.08 -7.93 7.00
C GLN A 121 -11.84 -9.42 6.82
N ASP A 122 -11.97 -9.94 5.60
CA ASP A 122 -11.72 -11.35 5.30
C ASP A 122 -10.27 -11.74 5.57
N TYR A 123 -9.33 -10.87 5.19
CA TYR A 123 -7.92 -11.08 5.45
C TYR A 123 -7.63 -11.16 6.95
N GLN A 124 -8.18 -10.23 7.72
CA GLN A 124 -8.02 -10.24 9.17
C GLN A 124 -8.57 -11.50 9.82
N GLN A 125 -9.76 -11.94 9.43
CA GLN A 125 -10.37 -13.16 9.97
C GLN A 125 -9.51 -14.38 9.69
N THR A 126 -8.95 -14.48 8.49
CA THR A 126 -8.09 -15.59 8.11
C THR A 126 -6.79 -15.61 8.89
N HIS A 127 -6.22 -14.44 9.20
CA HIS A 127 -4.87 -14.33 9.75
C HIS A 127 -4.79 -13.96 11.23
N GLU A 128 -5.90 -13.68 11.88
CA GLU A 128 -5.92 -13.29 13.30
C GLU A 128 -5.35 -14.40 14.19
N GLU A 129 -5.77 -15.63 13.98
CA GLU A 129 -5.24 -16.76 14.74
C GLU A 129 -3.77 -17.02 14.42
N ASN A 130 -3.36 -16.82 13.19
CA ASN A 130 -1.96 -16.93 12.81
C ASN A 130 -1.10 -15.90 13.54
N PHE A 131 -1.61 -14.69 13.71
CA PHE A 131 -0.93 -13.65 14.47
C PHE A 131 -0.79 -14.05 15.94
N SER A 132 -1.89 -14.49 16.55
CA SER A 132 -1.92 -14.89 17.96
C SER A 132 -1.04 -16.09 18.26
N ALA A 133 -1.01 -17.06 17.34
CA ALA A 133 -0.31 -18.34 17.51
C ALA A 133 1.03 -18.40 16.78
N ALA A 134 1.59 -17.24 16.36
CA ALA A 134 2.84 -17.21 15.63
C ALA A 134 3.97 -17.90 16.39
N SER A 135 4.72 -18.74 15.69
CA SER A 135 5.77 -19.56 16.29
C SER A 135 7.05 -18.76 16.56
N ASP A 136 7.87 -19.26 17.47
CA ASP A 136 9.20 -18.70 17.73
C ASP A 136 10.06 -18.68 16.45
N GLU A 137 9.91 -19.68 15.60
CA GLU A 137 10.60 -19.73 14.31
C GLU A 137 10.20 -18.55 13.41
N ALA A 138 8.89 -18.28 13.30
CA ALA A 138 8.38 -17.17 12.50
C ALA A 138 8.77 -15.81 13.08
N LEU A 139 8.90 -15.70 14.40
CA LEU A 139 9.15 -14.44 15.09
C LEU A 139 10.61 -14.24 15.49
N GLY A 140 11.49 -15.23 15.25
CA GLY A 140 12.86 -15.23 15.76
C GLY A 140 13.70 -14.03 15.34
N ASP A 141 13.44 -13.47 14.16
CA ASP A 141 14.15 -12.29 13.68
C ASP A 141 13.41 -10.99 14.02
N ILE A 142 12.24 -11.06 14.66
CA ILE A 142 11.40 -9.91 14.96
C ILE A 142 11.46 -9.55 16.45
N ILE A 143 11.34 -10.54 17.31
CA ILE A 143 11.27 -10.31 18.77
C ILE A 143 12.19 -11.24 19.58
#